data_e15659bd59042f491d1b6843085d1de8
#
_entry.id   e15659bd59042f491d1b6843085d1de8
#
_cell.length_a   1.000
_cell.length_b   1.000
_cell.length_c   1.000
_cell.angle_alpha   90.00
_cell.angle_beta   90.00
_cell.angle_gamma   90.00
#
_symmetry.space_group_name_H-M   'P 1'
#
loop_
_entity.id
_entity.type
_entity.pdbx_description
1 polymer ?
#
loop_
_entity_poly.entity_id
_entity_poly.type
_entity_poly.pdbx_seq_one_letter_code
_entity_poly.pdbx_strand_id
1 'polypeptide(L)'
;HYYCEEGTPTIYYWNSLPKNISTEYPGVKMTSEGNNYYKYTFNDVTKINMMFVTNGKQSAELTRNTGEWWYKNKRWSSKNPENMQEFDRVDMREDTIYFVITTRFYDGDTGNDVHCWDDSQANNPDSDPAWRGDFKGLIDKLDYIKALGFSAIWITPVVTNASGYDYHGYHAMDFSTVDVRYESDGATYQDLIDAAHEKGIKIVQDIVVNHSGNFGEATLAPMFTKEYDSIQDLASVDCMKVIEGSDFAKTFPNYDDLEPKYQYAARLNIMKDTKELDSGNHDTENNYHHFKDLSWESPTVQTGQIAGDCVDINTENPAVADYLNNVYNNYINMGVDAFRLDTEKHVSRLTLPVMAQDRR
;
A
#
# COMPACT_ATOMS: atom_id res chain seq x y z
N HIS A 1 -5.48 13.28 20.06
CA HIS A 1 -6.91 13.55 20.28
C HIS A 1 -7.76 12.42 19.73
N TYR A 2 -8.77 12.02 20.44
CA TYR A 2 -9.69 10.94 20.05
C TYR A 2 -11.14 11.41 20.17
N TYR A 3 -11.89 11.26 19.07
CA TYR A 3 -13.33 11.55 19.06
C TYR A 3 -14.13 10.35 19.56
N CYS A 4 -14.95 10.57 20.60
CA CYS A 4 -15.75 9.53 21.22
C CYS A 4 -17.09 10.09 21.73
N GLU A 5 -18.19 9.57 21.21
CA GLU A 5 -19.56 9.96 21.62
C GLU A 5 -20.05 9.18 22.84
N GLU A 6 -19.50 8.01 23.11
CA GLU A 6 -20.01 7.05 24.08
C GLU A 6 -19.12 6.94 25.34
N GLY A 7 -19.10 7.97 26.17
CA GLY A 7 -18.42 7.90 27.47
C GLY A 7 -16.98 8.42 27.46
N THR A 8 -16.24 8.13 28.53
CA THR A 8 -14.85 8.59 28.66
C THR A 8 -13.90 7.49 28.20
N PRO A 9 -13.13 7.70 27.13
CA PRO A 9 -12.20 6.70 26.63
C PRO A 9 -10.95 6.61 27.51
N THR A 10 -10.29 5.44 27.42
CA THR A 10 -8.92 5.24 27.86
C THR A 10 -8.00 5.00 26.67
N ILE A 11 -6.73 5.31 26.83
CA ILE A 11 -5.69 5.01 25.88
C ILE A 11 -4.75 3.94 26.46
N TYR A 12 -4.71 2.79 25.80
CA TYR A 12 -3.76 1.71 26.08
C TYR A 12 -2.60 1.82 25.10
N TYR A 13 -1.35 1.82 25.59
CA TYR A 13 -0.17 2.03 24.76
C TYR A 13 1.01 1.16 25.17
N TRP A 14 1.88 0.88 24.18
CA TRP A 14 3.07 0.03 24.32
C TRP A 14 4.12 0.32 23.21
N ASN A 15 5.32 -0.26 23.36
CA ASN A 15 6.40 -0.19 22.35
C ASN A 15 6.73 1.23 21.87
N SER A 16 6.94 2.16 22.80
CA SER A 16 7.35 3.51 22.43
C SER A 16 8.86 3.63 22.19
N LEU A 17 9.24 4.65 21.43
CA LEU A 17 10.63 5.06 21.20
C LEU A 17 10.81 6.50 21.69
N PRO A 18 12.05 6.94 22.06
CA PRO A 18 13.28 6.14 22.24
C PRO A 18 13.24 5.28 23.51
N LYS A 19 12.38 5.58 24.44
CA LYS A 19 12.23 4.82 25.70
C LYS A 19 10.91 4.07 25.70
N ASN A 20 10.98 2.75 25.88
CA ASN A 20 9.78 1.93 25.93
C ASN A 20 8.94 2.25 27.18
N ILE A 21 7.75 2.80 26.98
CA ILE A 21 6.72 2.97 28.00
C ILE A 21 5.48 2.16 27.61
N SER A 22 4.74 1.69 28.61
CA SER A 22 3.51 0.95 28.43
C SER A 22 2.55 1.20 29.59
N THR A 23 1.27 0.88 29.38
CA THR A 23 0.25 0.87 30.45
C THR A 23 -0.30 -0.53 30.63
N GLU A 24 -1.01 -0.74 31.74
CA GLU A 24 -1.87 -1.91 31.91
C GLU A 24 -3.23 -1.67 31.25
N TYR A 25 -3.83 -2.73 30.69
CA TYR A 25 -5.16 -2.67 30.09
C TYR A 25 -6.23 -2.32 31.16
N PRO A 26 -7.21 -1.49 30.86
CA PRO A 26 -7.58 -0.88 29.57
C PRO A 26 -6.89 0.47 29.28
N GLY A 27 -5.81 0.81 29.95
CA GLY A 27 -5.05 2.03 29.72
C GLY A 27 -5.41 3.19 30.66
N VAL A 28 -4.93 4.35 30.32
CA VAL A 28 -5.10 5.60 31.11
C VAL A 28 -6.30 6.39 30.58
N LYS A 29 -7.09 6.97 31.47
CA LYS A 29 -8.19 7.87 31.09
C LYS A 29 -7.68 9.07 30.32
N MET A 30 -8.35 9.39 29.24
CA MET A 30 -8.08 10.60 28.49
C MET A 30 -8.82 11.82 29.08
N THR A 31 -8.28 13.00 28.88
CA THR A 31 -8.87 14.27 29.35
C THR A 31 -9.84 14.81 28.31
N SER A 32 -11.07 15.15 28.71
CA SER A 32 -12.04 15.77 27.81
C SER A 32 -11.62 17.19 27.41
N GLU A 33 -11.78 17.50 26.13
CA GLU A 33 -11.58 18.84 25.55
C GLU A 33 -12.90 19.50 25.10
N GLY A 34 -14.04 18.83 25.30
CA GLY A 34 -15.32 19.26 24.76
C GLY A 34 -15.60 18.67 23.37
N ASN A 35 -16.81 18.87 22.85
CA ASN A 35 -17.24 18.42 21.52
C ASN A 35 -16.92 16.93 21.23
N ASN A 36 -17.01 16.08 22.25
CA ASN A 36 -16.67 14.66 22.20
C ASN A 36 -15.20 14.33 21.90
N TYR A 37 -14.30 15.31 21.96
CA TYR A 37 -12.87 15.06 21.87
C TYR A 37 -12.23 14.85 23.23
N TYR A 38 -11.28 13.93 23.25
CA TYR A 38 -10.47 13.56 24.41
C TYR A 38 -9.00 13.56 24.02
N LYS A 39 -8.14 14.06 24.92
CA LYS A 39 -6.70 14.22 24.69
C LYS A 39 -5.88 13.38 25.65
N TYR A 40 -4.77 12.88 25.14
CA TYR A 40 -3.66 12.36 25.91
C TYR A 40 -2.34 12.85 25.30
N THR A 41 -1.40 13.28 26.12
CA THR A 41 -0.10 13.77 25.65
C THR A 41 1.01 12.85 26.13
N PHE A 42 1.83 12.40 25.20
CA PHE A 42 3.06 11.69 25.46
C PHE A 42 4.22 12.69 25.50
N ASN A 43 5.09 12.59 26.50
CA ASN A 43 6.29 13.40 26.60
C ASN A 43 7.51 12.56 26.22
N ASP A 44 8.43 13.15 25.46
CA ASP A 44 9.68 12.50 25.04
C ASP A 44 9.49 11.16 24.29
N VAL A 45 8.45 11.09 23.46
CA VAL A 45 8.12 9.93 22.64
C VAL A 45 8.16 10.32 21.16
N THR A 46 8.93 9.59 20.37
CA THR A 46 9.04 9.79 18.92
C THR A 46 8.17 8.83 18.11
N LYS A 47 7.83 7.66 18.68
CA LYS A 47 6.93 6.68 18.08
C LYS A 47 6.24 5.88 19.18
N ILE A 48 4.97 5.51 18.99
CA ILE A 48 4.19 4.75 19.96
C ILE A 48 3.10 3.92 19.28
N ASN A 49 2.89 2.71 19.81
CA ASN A 49 1.73 1.89 19.49
C ASN A 49 0.64 2.12 20.52
N MET A 50 -0.60 2.21 20.08
CA MET A 50 -1.73 2.51 20.98
C MET A 50 -3.04 1.90 20.46
N MET A 51 -4.01 1.81 21.36
CA MET A 51 -5.42 1.63 21.05
C MET A 51 -6.30 2.42 21.99
N PHE A 52 -7.48 2.81 21.54
CA PHE A 52 -8.49 3.46 22.36
C PHE A 52 -9.50 2.42 22.85
N VAL A 53 -9.89 2.54 24.13
CA VAL A 53 -10.87 1.62 24.73
C VAL A 53 -12.01 2.45 25.32
N THR A 54 -13.25 2.14 24.93
CA THR A 54 -14.46 2.81 25.44
C THR A 54 -15.56 1.78 25.69
N ASN A 55 -16.10 1.75 26.89
CA ASN A 55 -17.18 0.82 27.25
C ASN A 55 -16.86 -0.66 26.92
N GLY A 56 -15.59 -1.06 27.07
CA GLY A 56 -15.12 -2.41 26.75
C GLY A 56 -14.90 -2.70 25.26
N LYS A 57 -15.20 -1.76 24.37
CA LYS A 57 -14.88 -1.85 22.93
C LYS A 57 -13.50 -1.26 22.67
N GLN A 58 -12.75 -1.86 21.77
CA GLN A 58 -11.40 -1.44 21.39
C GLN A 58 -11.37 -0.90 19.96
N SER A 59 -10.51 0.11 19.70
CA SER A 59 -10.12 0.44 18.34
C SER A 59 -9.20 -0.65 17.75
N ALA A 60 -8.85 -0.53 16.47
CA ALA A 60 -7.70 -1.23 15.92
C ALA A 60 -6.41 -0.85 16.67
N GLU A 61 -5.36 -1.64 16.50
CA GLU A 61 -4.00 -1.25 16.90
C GLU A 61 -3.51 -0.14 15.98
N LEU A 62 -2.99 0.92 16.58
CA LEU A 62 -2.62 2.14 15.91
C LEU A 62 -1.17 2.50 16.24
N THR A 63 -0.44 3.06 15.29
CA THR A 63 0.92 3.56 15.49
C THR A 63 1.00 5.01 15.05
N ARG A 64 1.68 5.87 15.83
CA ARG A 64 1.97 7.26 15.44
C ARG A 64 3.37 7.69 15.83
N ASN A 65 3.94 8.53 14.98
CA ASN A 65 5.16 9.27 15.26
C ASN A 65 4.86 10.57 16.01
N THR A 66 5.90 11.32 16.37
CA THR A 66 5.79 12.65 16.99
C THR A 66 4.88 13.55 16.18
N GLY A 67 4.00 14.27 16.84
CA GLY A 67 3.06 15.19 16.22
C GLY A 67 1.82 15.38 17.06
N GLU A 68 0.96 16.28 16.63
CA GLU A 68 -0.38 16.45 17.19
C GLU A 68 -1.37 15.78 16.25
N TRP A 69 -2.13 14.81 16.75
CA TRP A 69 -2.94 13.92 15.93
C TRP A 69 -4.37 13.83 16.44
N TRP A 70 -5.35 13.90 15.52
CA TRP A 70 -6.78 13.68 15.77
C TRP A 70 -7.22 12.36 15.13
N TYR A 71 -7.93 11.54 15.91
CA TYR A 71 -8.52 10.29 15.43
C TYR A 71 -10.03 10.33 15.54
N LYS A 72 -10.71 10.36 14.40
CA LYS A 72 -12.17 10.40 14.28
C LYS A 72 -12.60 9.47 13.15
N ASN A 73 -13.68 8.69 13.36
CA ASN A 73 -14.23 7.78 12.35
C ASN A 73 -13.19 6.83 11.73
N LYS A 74 -12.31 6.28 12.57
CA LYS A 74 -11.19 5.41 12.17
C LYS A 74 -10.14 6.08 11.26
N ARG A 75 -10.04 7.40 11.27
CA ARG A 75 -9.09 8.19 10.48
C ARG A 75 -8.25 9.09 11.36
N TRP A 76 -7.01 9.26 10.94
CA TRP A 76 -6.10 10.23 11.54
C TRP A 76 -6.08 11.53 10.73
N SER A 77 -5.84 12.62 11.43
CA SER A 77 -5.57 13.92 10.85
C SER A 77 -4.51 14.63 11.70
N SER A 78 -3.63 15.38 11.04
CA SER A 78 -2.64 16.27 11.69
C SER A 78 -3.25 17.60 12.15
N LYS A 79 -4.50 17.86 11.81
CA LYS A 79 -5.28 19.03 12.26
C LYS A 79 -6.63 18.60 12.83
N ASN A 80 -7.21 19.46 13.66
CA ASN A 80 -8.55 19.21 14.19
C ASN A 80 -9.56 19.06 13.04
N PRO A 81 -10.21 17.88 12.89
CA PRO A 81 -11.15 17.64 11.80
C PRO A 81 -12.35 18.58 11.78
N GLU A 82 -12.71 19.20 12.93
CA GLU A 82 -13.79 20.18 12.98
C GLU A 82 -13.44 21.51 12.29
N ASN A 83 -12.14 21.75 12.10
CA ASN A 83 -11.61 22.93 11.41
C ASN A 83 -11.25 22.64 9.95
N MET A 84 -11.41 21.39 9.51
CA MET A 84 -11.14 20.99 8.14
C MET A 84 -12.38 21.15 7.28
N GLN A 85 -12.19 21.47 6.02
CA GLN A 85 -13.27 21.49 5.04
C GLN A 85 -13.78 20.05 4.87
N GLU A 86 -15.08 19.83 5.10
CA GLU A 86 -15.71 18.54 4.84
C GLU A 86 -15.84 18.34 3.33
N PHE A 87 -15.28 17.24 2.81
CA PHE A 87 -15.44 16.87 1.42
C PHE A 87 -16.69 16.02 1.24
N ASP A 88 -17.47 16.30 0.21
CA ASP A 88 -18.44 15.35 -0.30
C ASP A 88 -17.69 14.21 -1.02
N ARG A 89 -17.45 13.13 -0.28
CA ARG A 89 -16.65 11.97 -0.75
C ARG A 89 -17.47 10.96 -1.52
N VAL A 90 -18.77 11.21 -1.64
CA VAL A 90 -19.70 10.22 -2.23
C VAL A 90 -19.81 10.40 -3.75
N ASP A 91 -19.63 11.61 -4.24
CA ASP A 91 -19.83 11.94 -5.66
C ASP A 91 -18.61 12.63 -6.27
N MET A 92 -17.89 11.87 -7.13
CA MET A 92 -16.72 12.38 -7.85
C MET A 92 -17.07 13.01 -9.22
N ARG A 93 -18.37 13.11 -9.60
CA ARG A 93 -18.79 13.60 -10.92
C ARG A 93 -18.55 15.08 -11.12
N GLU A 94 -18.41 15.84 -10.05
CA GLU A 94 -18.10 17.27 -10.08
C GLU A 94 -16.61 17.58 -9.96
N ASP A 95 -15.79 16.53 -9.69
CA ASP A 95 -14.36 16.70 -9.53
C ASP A 95 -13.62 16.73 -10.86
N THR A 96 -12.62 17.60 -10.91
CA THR A 96 -11.61 17.61 -11.97
C THR A 96 -10.38 16.85 -11.48
N ILE A 97 -9.99 15.82 -12.21
CA ILE A 97 -8.97 14.87 -11.78
C ILE A 97 -7.65 15.12 -12.52
N TYR A 98 -6.58 15.34 -11.77
CA TYR A 98 -5.21 15.40 -12.29
C TYR A 98 -4.56 14.02 -12.14
N PHE A 99 -4.32 13.33 -13.26
CA PHE A 99 -3.61 12.05 -13.24
C PHE A 99 -2.11 12.28 -13.20
N VAL A 100 -1.41 11.49 -12.37
CA VAL A 100 0.04 11.56 -12.22
C VAL A 100 0.66 10.18 -12.01
N ILE A 101 1.76 9.92 -12.71
CA ILE A 101 2.70 8.85 -12.36
C ILE A 101 3.67 9.47 -11.37
N THR A 102 3.58 9.09 -10.10
CA THR A 102 4.32 9.73 -9.00
C THR A 102 5.82 9.82 -9.30
N THR A 103 6.43 8.73 -9.69
CA THR A 103 7.87 8.64 -9.99
C THR A 103 8.34 9.52 -11.16
N ARG A 104 7.41 10.03 -11.98
CA ARG A 104 7.69 10.83 -13.18
C ARG A 104 7.24 12.28 -13.06
N PHE A 105 6.68 12.66 -11.91
CA PHE A 105 6.08 13.98 -11.79
C PHE A 105 7.06 15.03 -11.28
N TYR A 106 7.52 14.92 -10.06
CA TYR A 106 8.44 15.88 -9.46
C TYR A 106 9.24 15.21 -8.36
N ASP A 107 10.55 15.33 -8.43
CA ASP A 107 11.50 14.88 -7.45
C ASP A 107 11.60 15.93 -6.33
N GLY A 108 11.14 15.55 -5.14
CA GLY A 108 11.14 16.40 -3.95
C GLY A 108 12.30 16.09 -3.00
N ASP A 109 12.81 14.86 -3.04
CA ASP A 109 13.91 14.40 -2.21
C ASP A 109 14.85 13.48 -3.01
N THR A 110 15.95 14.03 -3.53
CA THR A 110 16.95 13.26 -4.28
C THR A 110 17.63 12.16 -3.47
N GLY A 111 17.41 12.11 -2.15
CA GLY A 111 17.97 11.09 -1.27
C GLY A 111 17.30 9.72 -1.40
N ASN A 112 16.04 9.69 -1.90
CA ASN A 112 15.29 8.46 -2.11
C ASN A 112 15.28 7.98 -3.57
N ASP A 113 16.00 8.64 -4.47
CA ASP A 113 16.16 8.22 -5.87
C ASP A 113 16.80 6.84 -5.96
N VAL A 114 16.16 5.94 -6.71
CA VAL A 114 16.66 4.57 -6.93
C VAL A 114 16.62 4.23 -8.40
N HIS A 115 17.75 3.75 -8.92
CA HIS A 115 17.83 3.22 -10.28
C HIS A 115 17.10 1.88 -10.41
N CYS A 116 16.69 1.58 -11.63
CA CYS A 116 16.02 0.33 -11.99
C CYS A 116 17.05 -0.78 -12.20
N TRP A 117 17.13 -1.78 -11.32
CA TRP A 117 18.12 -2.84 -11.42
C TRP A 117 17.86 -3.87 -12.54
N ASP A 118 16.65 -3.93 -13.05
CA ASP A 118 16.25 -4.81 -14.16
C ASP A 118 16.14 -4.08 -15.51
N ASP A 119 16.56 -2.82 -15.59
CA ASP A 119 16.62 -2.04 -16.82
C ASP A 119 18.08 -1.90 -17.29
N SER A 120 18.36 -2.37 -18.50
CA SER A 120 19.68 -2.24 -19.12
C SER A 120 20.14 -0.79 -19.36
N GLN A 121 19.22 0.17 -19.28
CA GLN A 121 19.47 1.59 -19.48
C GLN A 121 19.56 2.39 -18.16
N ALA A 122 19.52 1.73 -17.02
CA ALA A 122 19.56 2.37 -15.70
C ALA A 122 20.77 3.29 -15.48
N ASN A 123 21.86 3.07 -16.22
CA ASN A 123 23.05 3.92 -16.17
C ASN A 123 23.02 5.09 -17.18
N ASN A 124 21.94 5.27 -17.94
CA ASN A 124 21.79 6.38 -18.86
C ASN A 124 20.88 7.44 -18.27
N PRO A 125 21.41 8.60 -17.80
CA PRO A 125 20.60 9.64 -17.13
C PRO A 125 19.45 10.18 -17.97
N ASP A 126 19.58 10.15 -19.31
CA ASP A 126 18.58 10.72 -20.22
C ASP A 126 17.38 9.76 -20.49
N SER A 127 17.59 8.47 -20.26
CA SER A 127 16.57 7.42 -20.47
C SER A 127 16.33 6.59 -19.22
N ASP A 128 16.85 7.01 -18.09
CA ASP A 128 16.74 6.34 -16.82
C ASP A 128 15.28 6.27 -16.36
N PRO A 129 14.69 5.08 -16.22
CA PRO A 129 13.35 4.90 -15.71
C PRO A 129 13.26 5.02 -14.19
N ALA A 130 14.33 5.45 -13.53
CA ALA A 130 14.45 5.48 -12.09
C ALA A 130 13.25 6.09 -11.35
N TRP A 131 13.11 5.72 -10.12
CA TRP A 131 12.21 6.28 -9.14
C TRP A 131 12.77 7.63 -8.68
N ARG A 132 12.28 8.72 -9.26
CA ARG A 132 12.73 10.08 -8.94
C ARG A 132 11.63 10.92 -8.31
N GLY A 133 10.42 10.92 -8.88
CA GLY A 133 9.28 11.57 -8.26
C GLY A 133 8.80 10.82 -7.03
N ASP A 134 8.36 11.56 -6.00
CA ASP A 134 8.02 11.07 -4.69
C ASP A 134 6.84 11.83 -4.06
N PHE A 135 6.43 11.46 -2.85
CA PHE A 135 5.36 12.16 -2.14
C PHE A 135 5.76 13.56 -1.72
N LYS A 136 7.03 13.79 -1.44
CA LYS A 136 7.55 15.14 -1.16
C LYS A 136 7.34 16.06 -2.36
N GLY A 137 7.66 15.57 -3.55
CA GLY A 137 7.44 16.30 -4.79
C GLY A 137 5.97 16.58 -5.07
N LEU A 138 5.08 15.62 -4.80
CA LEU A 138 3.64 15.84 -4.90
C LEU A 138 3.16 16.91 -3.92
N ILE A 139 3.59 16.84 -2.65
CA ILE A 139 3.25 17.84 -1.62
C ILE A 139 3.72 19.23 -2.04
N ASP A 140 4.94 19.35 -2.54
CA ASP A 140 5.52 20.62 -3.00
C ASP A 140 4.77 21.22 -4.20
N LYS A 141 4.05 20.39 -4.98
CA LYS A 141 3.28 20.79 -6.17
C LYS A 141 1.76 20.86 -5.99
N LEU A 142 1.23 20.64 -4.80
CA LEU A 142 -0.21 20.72 -4.56
C LEU A 142 -0.79 22.10 -4.93
N ASP A 143 -0.09 23.20 -4.63
CA ASP A 143 -0.53 24.54 -4.99
C ASP A 143 -0.56 24.76 -6.51
N TYR A 144 0.39 24.19 -7.24
CA TYR A 144 0.40 24.21 -8.70
C TYR A 144 -0.82 23.47 -9.25
N ILE A 145 -1.09 22.25 -8.77
CA ILE A 145 -2.23 21.44 -9.20
C ILE A 145 -3.55 22.16 -8.88
N LYS A 146 -3.66 22.75 -7.69
CA LYS A 146 -4.83 23.55 -7.28
C LYS A 146 -5.04 24.77 -8.17
N ALA A 147 -3.97 25.49 -8.51
CA ALA A 147 -4.02 26.66 -9.36
C ALA A 147 -4.45 26.35 -10.81
N LEU A 148 -4.24 25.11 -11.27
CA LEU A 148 -4.75 24.63 -12.56
C LEU A 148 -6.26 24.31 -12.53
N GLY A 149 -6.91 24.35 -11.34
CA GLY A 149 -8.35 24.13 -11.18
C GLY A 149 -8.72 22.66 -10.92
N PHE A 150 -7.77 21.80 -10.56
CA PHE A 150 -8.07 20.41 -10.19
C PHE A 150 -8.51 20.31 -8.72
N SER A 151 -9.49 19.44 -8.47
CA SER A 151 -10.05 19.16 -7.14
C SER A 151 -9.69 17.77 -6.63
N ALA A 152 -9.10 16.93 -7.46
CA ALA A 152 -8.62 15.60 -7.09
C ALA A 152 -7.31 15.26 -7.84
N ILE A 153 -6.48 14.42 -7.22
CA ILE A 153 -5.29 13.83 -7.84
C ILE A 153 -5.48 12.32 -7.89
N TRP A 154 -5.38 11.74 -9.09
CA TRP A 154 -5.28 10.30 -9.26
C TRP A 154 -3.80 9.93 -9.37
N ILE A 155 -3.31 9.16 -8.41
CA ILE A 155 -1.94 8.66 -8.34
C ILE A 155 -1.90 7.18 -8.72
N THR A 156 -0.83 6.76 -9.39
CA THR A 156 -0.54 5.33 -9.65
C THR A 156 -0.42 4.54 -8.34
N PRO A 157 -0.51 3.19 -8.35
CA PRO A 157 -0.48 2.41 -7.12
C PRO A 157 0.73 2.72 -6.26
N VAL A 158 0.52 2.85 -4.96
CA VAL A 158 1.54 3.23 -3.97
C VAL A 158 2.15 2.03 -3.26
N VAL A 159 1.65 0.83 -3.54
CA VAL A 159 2.02 -0.41 -2.85
C VAL A 159 3.45 -0.83 -3.14
N THR A 160 4.04 -1.62 -2.23
CA THR A 160 5.41 -2.12 -2.38
C THR A 160 5.53 -3.02 -3.60
N ASN A 161 6.46 -2.67 -4.50
CA ASN A 161 6.85 -3.46 -5.66
C ASN A 161 8.26 -4.04 -5.46
N ALA A 162 8.58 -5.15 -6.13
CA ALA A 162 9.88 -5.79 -6.00
C ALA A 162 10.98 -5.03 -6.74
N SER A 163 10.72 -4.68 -7.99
CA SER A 163 11.69 -4.17 -8.96
C SER A 163 11.67 -2.63 -9.04
N GLY A 164 12.81 -2.03 -9.36
CA GLY A 164 12.90 -0.62 -9.74
C GLY A 164 12.24 -0.34 -11.09
N TYR A 165 12.14 -1.34 -11.98
CA TYR A 165 11.41 -1.24 -13.24
C TYR A 165 9.90 -1.03 -13.02
N ASP A 166 9.38 -1.43 -11.89
CA ASP A 166 7.98 -1.29 -11.49
C ASP A 166 7.65 0.14 -10.99
N TYR A 167 8.32 1.15 -11.50
CA TYR A 167 8.14 2.56 -11.16
C TYR A 167 6.67 3.05 -11.25
N HIS A 168 5.86 2.35 -11.98
CA HIS A 168 4.44 2.63 -12.15
C HIS A 168 3.55 2.04 -11.04
N GLY A 169 4.08 1.12 -10.21
CA GLY A 169 3.37 0.56 -9.04
C GLY A 169 2.42 -0.62 -9.32
N TYR A 170 2.35 -1.13 -10.55
CA TYR A 170 1.35 -2.16 -10.93
C TYR A 170 1.79 -3.60 -10.69
N HIS A 171 2.99 -3.87 -10.17
CA HIS A 171 3.48 -5.23 -9.91
C HIS A 171 3.70 -5.45 -8.41
N ALA A 172 2.60 -5.43 -7.65
CA ALA A 172 2.65 -5.51 -6.20
C ALA A 172 3.38 -6.76 -5.71
N MET A 173 4.30 -6.55 -4.76
CA MET A 173 4.89 -7.57 -3.91
C MET A 173 4.22 -7.60 -2.53
N ASP A 174 3.70 -6.46 -2.07
CA ASP A 174 2.94 -6.35 -0.84
C ASP A 174 1.89 -5.25 -0.97
N PHE A 175 0.62 -5.63 -1.01
CA PHE A 175 -0.49 -4.68 -1.08
C PHE A 175 -0.69 -3.90 0.23
N SER A 176 -0.22 -4.43 1.35
CA SER A 176 -0.49 -3.88 2.67
C SER A 176 0.45 -2.74 3.07
N THR A 177 1.54 -2.55 2.35
CA THR A 177 2.57 -1.55 2.65
C THR A 177 2.77 -0.57 1.50
N VAL A 178 3.11 0.67 1.84
CA VAL A 178 3.52 1.69 0.88
C VAL A 178 4.98 1.47 0.52
N ASP A 179 5.32 1.64 -0.76
CA ASP A 179 6.70 1.48 -1.21
C ASP A 179 7.57 2.60 -0.64
N VAL A 180 8.62 2.21 0.06
CA VAL A 180 9.53 3.12 0.77
C VAL A 180 10.22 4.13 -0.15
N ARG A 181 10.30 3.83 -1.45
CA ARG A 181 10.89 4.72 -2.45
C ARG A 181 10.04 5.95 -2.77
N TYR A 182 8.76 5.97 -2.37
CA TYR A 182 7.91 7.16 -2.44
C TYR A 182 8.03 8.06 -1.22
N GLU A 183 8.54 7.53 -0.10
CA GLU A 183 8.50 8.19 1.19
C GLU A 183 9.84 8.81 1.58
N SER A 184 9.77 9.91 2.31
CA SER A 184 10.92 10.54 2.97
C SER A 184 10.50 11.17 4.29
N ASP A 185 11.46 11.72 5.04
CA ASP A 185 11.18 12.32 6.34
C ASP A 185 10.21 13.51 6.20
N GLY A 186 9.07 13.41 6.87
CA GLY A 186 7.98 14.39 6.81
C GLY A 186 7.17 14.37 5.49
N ALA A 187 7.33 13.33 4.67
CA ALA A 187 6.59 13.14 3.42
C ALA A 187 6.21 11.66 3.21
N THR A 188 5.50 11.10 4.16
CA THR A 188 4.87 9.79 4.06
C THR A 188 3.59 9.87 3.22
N TYR A 189 3.00 8.72 2.89
CA TYR A 189 1.71 8.70 2.20
C TYR A 189 0.61 9.39 3.01
N GLN A 190 0.63 9.25 4.36
CA GLN A 190 -0.30 9.96 5.22
C GLN A 190 -0.08 11.48 5.15
N ASP A 191 1.17 11.95 5.12
CA ASP A 191 1.48 13.38 5.00
C ASP A 191 0.98 13.96 3.67
N LEU A 192 1.08 13.20 2.56
CA LEU A 192 0.52 13.59 1.27
C LEU A 192 -1.00 13.73 1.32
N ILE A 193 -1.70 12.75 1.90
CA ILE A 193 -3.16 12.76 2.05
C ILE A 193 -3.59 13.98 2.88
N ASP A 194 -2.95 14.20 4.01
CA ASP A 194 -3.26 15.30 4.92
C ASP A 194 -3.00 16.66 4.24
N ALA A 195 -1.85 16.82 3.58
CA ALA A 195 -1.51 18.06 2.86
C ALA A 195 -2.48 18.35 1.69
N ALA A 196 -2.90 17.32 0.95
CA ALA A 196 -3.88 17.46 -0.12
C ALA A 196 -5.24 17.91 0.44
N HIS A 197 -5.70 17.28 1.52
CA HIS A 197 -6.95 17.65 2.18
C HIS A 197 -6.94 19.08 2.72
N GLU A 198 -5.82 19.54 3.29
CA GLU A 198 -5.66 20.93 3.73
C GLU A 198 -5.88 21.93 2.62
N LYS A 199 -5.55 21.57 1.38
CA LYS A 199 -5.72 22.38 0.20
C LYS A 199 -7.07 22.16 -0.52
N GLY A 200 -7.91 21.28 0.00
CA GLY A 200 -9.18 20.91 -0.62
C GLY A 200 -8.99 20.10 -1.89
N ILE A 201 -7.99 19.22 -1.92
CA ILE A 201 -7.70 18.29 -3.01
C ILE A 201 -7.96 16.88 -2.48
N LYS A 202 -8.77 16.09 -3.21
CA LYS A 202 -9.05 14.68 -2.92
C LYS A 202 -7.93 13.80 -3.47
N ILE A 203 -7.68 12.66 -2.81
CA ILE A 203 -6.77 11.62 -3.29
C ILE A 203 -7.57 10.46 -3.85
N VAL A 204 -7.33 10.16 -5.13
CA VAL A 204 -7.82 8.96 -5.83
C VAL A 204 -6.63 8.02 -5.97
N GLN A 205 -6.62 6.93 -5.22
CA GLN A 205 -5.57 5.92 -5.31
C GLN A 205 -5.91 4.91 -6.40
N ASP A 206 -4.95 4.66 -7.29
CA ASP A 206 -5.04 3.52 -8.21
C ASP A 206 -4.84 2.22 -7.42
N ILE A 207 -5.68 1.24 -7.67
CA ILE A 207 -5.58 -0.07 -7.03
C ILE A 207 -5.66 -1.19 -8.06
N VAL A 208 -4.89 -2.24 -7.82
CA VAL A 208 -4.89 -3.47 -8.60
C VAL A 208 -5.37 -4.61 -7.74
N VAL A 209 -6.39 -5.33 -8.18
CA VAL A 209 -6.89 -6.53 -7.49
C VAL A 209 -6.79 -7.78 -8.37
N ASN A 210 -6.49 -7.60 -9.67
CA ASN A 210 -6.43 -8.68 -10.64
C ASN A 210 -5.14 -9.49 -10.54
N HIS A 211 -4.00 -8.86 -10.27
CA HIS A 211 -2.70 -9.50 -10.33
C HIS A 211 -1.70 -8.97 -9.30
N SER A 212 -0.70 -9.77 -8.99
CA SER A 212 0.52 -9.36 -8.30
C SER A 212 1.74 -9.42 -9.24
N GLY A 213 2.88 -8.93 -8.76
CA GLY A 213 4.17 -9.12 -9.42
C GLY A 213 4.66 -10.58 -9.34
N ASN A 214 5.72 -10.89 -10.09
CA ASN A 214 6.26 -12.26 -10.20
C ASN A 214 7.22 -12.66 -9.06
N PHE A 215 7.50 -11.80 -8.10
CA PHE A 215 8.27 -12.15 -6.91
C PHE A 215 7.39 -12.73 -5.77
N GLY A 216 6.11 -12.94 -6.05
CA GLY A 216 5.12 -13.34 -5.07
C GLY A 216 4.60 -12.16 -4.27
N GLU A 217 3.41 -12.31 -3.76
CA GLU A 217 2.79 -11.34 -2.87
C GLU A 217 2.95 -11.81 -1.42
N ALA A 218 3.30 -10.90 -0.53
CA ALA A 218 3.73 -11.19 0.84
C ALA A 218 2.77 -12.09 1.66
N THR A 219 1.47 -12.04 1.36
CA THR A 219 0.45 -12.87 2.00
C THR A 219 0.01 -14.05 1.13
N LEU A 220 -0.16 -13.81 -0.18
CA LEU A 220 -0.75 -14.82 -1.07
C LEU A 220 0.28 -15.84 -1.57
N ALA A 221 1.54 -15.44 -1.73
CA ALA A 221 2.65 -16.30 -2.13
C ALA A 221 3.97 -15.77 -1.55
N PRO A 222 4.22 -15.97 -0.24
CA PRO A 222 5.39 -15.42 0.45
C PRO A 222 6.66 -16.15 0.04
N MET A 223 7.35 -15.64 -0.99
CA MET A 223 8.55 -16.23 -1.56
C MET A 223 9.82 -15.46 -1.21
N PHE A 224 9.75 -14.14 -1.21
CA PHE A 224 10.89 -13.25 -1.02
C PHE A 224 10.61 -12.17 0.02
N THR A 225 11.68 -11.72 0.67
CA THR A 225 11.73 -10.49 1.45
C THR A 225 12.77 -9.53 0.87
N LYS A 226 12.66 -8.24 1.17
CA LYS A 226 13.69 -7.25 0.84
C LYS A 226 14.60 -7.04 2.06
N GLU A 227 15.90 -7.18 1.85
CA GLU A 227 16.92 -6.85 2.84
C GLU A 227 17.83 -5.74 2.29
N TYR A 228 17.85 -4.60 2.97
CA TYR A 228 18.63 -3.44 2.54
C TYR A 228 19.04 -2.59 3.76
N ASP A 229 20.23 -2.01 3.72
CA ASP A 229 20.74 -1.07 4.72
C ASP A 229 20.45 0.39 4.34
N SER A 230 20.36 0.66 3.04
CA SER A 230 20.03 1.97 2.48
C SER A 230 19.03 1.84 1.33
N ILE A 231 18.31 2.92 1.03
CA ILE A 231 17.34 2.94 -0.09
C ILE A 231 18.01 2.62 -1.43
N GLN A 232 19.27 2.98 -1.62
CA GLN A 232 20.04 2.73 -2.83
C GLN A 232 20.33 1.24 -3.06
N ASP A 233 20.28 0.40 -2.03
CA ASP A 233 20.43 -1.06 -2.17
C ASP A 233 19.28 -1.66 -2.97
N LEU A 234 18.12 -0.98 -3.00
CA LEU A 234 16.99 -1.35 -3.83
C LEU A 234 17.24 -1.21 -5.33
N ALA A 235 18.36 -0.60 -5.72
CA ALA A 235 18.84 -0.58 -7.11
C ALA A 235 19.49 -1.91 -7.54
N SER A 236 19.64 -2.89 -6.65
CA SER A 236 20.17 -4.22 -6.95
C SER A 236 19.17 -5.32 -6.65
N VAL A 237 19.07 -6.32 -7.54
CA VAL A 237 18.32 -7.55 -7.29
C VAL A 237 18.84 -8.31 -6.05
N ASP A 238 20.07 -8.04 -5.64
CA ASP A 238 20.68 -8.64 -4.45
C ASP A 238 19.93 -8.33 -3.15
N CYS A 239 19.09 -7.29 -3.13
CA CYS A 239 18.21 -7.00 -1.99
C CYS A 239 17.10 -8.04 -1.82
N MET A 240 16.77 -8.82 -2.86
CA MET A 240 15.73 -9.84 -2.81
C MET A 240 16.28 -11.13 -2.21
N LYS A 241 15.76 -11.54 -1.06
CA LYS A 241 16.16 -12.76 -0.37
C LYS A 241 15.02 -13.76 -0.33
N VAL A 242 15.32 -15.01 -0.67
CA VAL A 242 14.36 -16.10 -0.51
C VAL A 242 14.03 -16.28 0.97
N ILE A 243 12.74 -16.31 1.30
CA ILE A 243 12.30 -16.53 2.69
C ILE A 243 12.67 -17.96 3.12
N GLU A 244 13.54 -18.08 4.12
CA GLU A 244 13.98 -19.36 4.65
C GLU A 244 12.79 -20.20 5.17
N GLY A 245 12.75 -21.48 4.79
CA GLY A 245 11.68 -22.40 5.19
C GLY A 245 10.35 -22.21 4.47
N SER A 246 10.22 -21.24 3.57
CA SER A 246 9.05 -21.07 2.70
C SER A 246 8.86 -22.28 1.78
N ASP A 247 7.69 -22.44 1.21
CA ASP A 247 7.43 -23.50 0.23
C ASP A 247 8.24 -23.28 -1.05
N PHE A 248 8.49 -22.01 -1.39
CA PHE A 248 9.40 -21.65 -2.48
C PHE A 248 10.83 -22.17 -2.22
N ALA A 249 11.40 -21.89 -1.03
CA ALA A 249 12.74 -22.34 -0.68
C ALA A 249 12.85 -23.88 -0.67
N LYS A 250 11.81 -24.59 -0.23
CA LYS A 250 11.77 -26.06 -0.25
C LYS A 250 11.70 -26.62 -1.68
N THR A 251 10.96 -25.94 -2.55
CA THR A 251 10.78 -26.36 -3.96
C THR A 251 12.02 -26.07 -4.78
N PHE A 252 12.66 -24.92 -4.57
CA PHE A 252 13.81 -24.45 -5.32
C PHE A 252 15.01 -24.16 -4.39
N PRO A 253 15.59 -25.19 -3.74
CA PRO A 253 16.64 -24.98 -2.73
C PRO A 253 17.95 -24.38 -3.33
N ASN A 254 18.12 -24.43 -4.63
CA ASN A 254 19.28 -23.88 -5.36
C ASN A 254 18.86 -22.69 -6.25
N TYR A 255 17.85 -21.92 -5.84
CA TYR A 255 17.31 -20.82 -6.66
C TYR A 255 18.40 -19.83 -7.12
N ASP A 256 19.31 -19.45 -6.22
CA ASP A 256 20.36 -18.48 -6.52
C ASP A 256 21.39 -18.99 -7.54
N ASP A 257 21.53 -20.30 -7.69
CA ASP A 257 22.43 -20.94 -8.65
C ASP A 257 21.78 -21.14 -10.03
N LEU A 258 20.48 -20.85 -10.18
CA LEU A 258 19.77 -21.00 -11.44
C LEU A 258 20.15 -19.89 -12.43
N GLU A 259 20.18 -20.22 -13.72
CA GLU A 259 20.23 -19.19 -14.77
C GLU A 259 18.99 -18.28 -14.69
N PRO A 260 19.10 -16.97 -15.06
CA PRO A 260 18.00 -15.98 -14.93
C PRO A 260 16.65 -16.44 -15.48
N LYS A 261 16.63 -17.12 -16.62
CA LYS A 261 15.40 -17.67 -17.22
C LYS A 261 14.71 -18.73 -16.34
N TYR A 262 15.51 -19.53 -15.64
CA TYR A 262 15.00 -20.56 -14.72
C TYR A 262 14.62 -19.97 -13.36
N GLN A 263 15.32 -18.92 -12.91
CA GLN A 263 14.88 -18.14 -11.75
C GLN A 263 13.51 -17.51 -12.01
N TYR A 264 13.30 -16.93 -13.20
CA TYR A 264 12.00 -16.39 -13.59
C TYR A 264 10.92 -17.49 -13.64
N ALA A 265 11.21 -18.63 -14.25
CA ALA A 265 10.28 -19.76 -14.30
C ALA A 265 9.97 -20.32 -12.91
N ALA A 266 10.97 -20.38 -12.02
CA ALA A 266 10.79 -20.82 -10.63
C ALA A 266 9.82 -19.89 -9.87
N ARG A 267 10.00 -18.58 -9.97
CA ARG A 267 9.07 -17.61 -9.35
C ARG A 267 7.64 -17.82 -9.85
N LEU A 268 7.45 -17.94 -11.14
CA LEU A 268 6.11 -18.15 -11.71
C LEU A 268 5.50 -19.50 -11.33
N ASN A 269 6.32 -20.52 -11.08
CA ASN A 269 5.85 -21.88 -10.86
C ASN A 269 4.95 -22.02 -9.60
N ILE A 270 5.21 -21.24 -8.56
CA ILE A 270 4.40 -21.23 -7.34
C ILE A 270 3.00 -20.64 -7.60
N MET A 271 2.91 -19.66 -8.48
CA MET A 271 1.69 -18.90 -8.75
C MET A 271 1.00 -19.33 -10.04
N LYS A 272 1.76 -19.92 -10.94
CA LYS A 272 1.30 -20.35 -12.28
C LYS A 272 2.12 -21.55 -12.74
N ASP A 273 1.45 -22.59 -13.25
CA ASP A 273 2.14 -23.74 -13.80
C ASP A 273 3.02 -23.35 -14.99
N THR A 274 4.30 -23.70 -14.92
CA THR A 274 5.24 -23.51 -16.02
C THR A 274 5.69 -24.85 -16.59
N LYS A 275 6.15 -24.85 -17.84
CA LYS A 275 6.68 -26.05 -18.48
C LYS A 275 8.20 -26.16 -18.37
N GLU A 276 8.85 -25.09 -17.94
CA GLU A 276 10.30 -25.01 -17.82
C GLU A 276 10.81 -25.76 -16.60
N LEU A 277 10.00 -25.82 -15.55
CA LEU A 277 10.31 -26.53 -14.32
C LEU A 277 9.12 -27.37 -13.91
N ASP A 278 9.35 -28.68 -13.71
CA ASP A 278 8.33 -29.62 -13.26
C ASP A 278 8.38 -29.71 -11.74
N SER A 279 7.59 -28.89 -11.06
CA SER A 279 7.55 -28.84 -9.60
C SER A 279 6.17 -29.11 -9.00
N GLY A 280 5.16 -29.35 -9.81
CA GLY A 280 3.79 -29.58 -9.38
C GLY A 280 3.05 -28.30 -8.97
N ASN A 281 1.86 -28.45 -8.41
CA ASN A 281 1.08 -27.34 -7.89
C ASN A 281 1.48 -27.05 -6.44
N HIS A 282 1.98 -25.84 -6.18
CA HIS A 282 2.42 -25.36 -4.86
C HIS A 282 1.48 -24.31 -4.24
N ASP A 283 0.48 -23.83 -4.98
CA ASP A 283 -0.57 -22.97 -4.46
C ASP A 283 -1.74 -23.82 -3.93
N THR A 284 -1.53 -24.43 -2.75
CA THR A 284 -2.52 -25.32 -2.14
C THR A 284 -3.76 -24.60 -1.67
N GLU A 285 -3.68 -23.31 -1.41
CA GLU A 285 -4.79 -22.44 -1.00
C GLU A 285 -5.58 -21.89 -2.18
N ASN A 286 -5.11 -22.13 -3.41
CA ASN A 286 -5.73 -21.64 -4.63
C ASN A 286 -5.88 -20.10 -4.68
N ASN A 287 -4.82 -19.42 -4.31
CA ASN A 287 -4.74 -17.96 -4.29
C ASN A 287 -4.59 -17.35 -5.68
N TYR A 288 -4.13 -18.13 -6.65
CA TYR A 288 -3.93 -17.76 -8.06
C TYR A 288 -4.72 -18.68 -8.98
N HIS A 289 -5.06 -18.20 -10.21
CA HIS A 289 -5.85 -19.00 -11.15
C HIS A 289 -5.06 -20.05 -11.92
N HIS A 290 -3.71 -19.95 -11.96
CA HIS A 290 -2.82 -20.90 -12.66
C HIS A 290 -3.08 -21.10 -14.16
N PHE A 291 -3.88 -20.23 -14.77
CA PHE A 291 -4.12 -20.28 -16.19
C PHE A 291 -2.98 -19.64 -16.99
N LYS A 292 -2.94 -19.97 -18.28
CA LYS A 292 -2.07 -19.35 -19.27
C LYS A 292 -2.55 -17.93 -19.58
N ASP A 293 -1.94 -17.33 -20.60
CA ASP A 293 -2.32 -16.01 -21.07
C ASP A 293 -3.82 -15.91 -21.36
N LEU A 294 -4.39 -14.79 -21.01
CA LEU A 294 -5.82 -14.54 -21.24
C LEU A 294 -6.15 -14.43 -22.74
N SER A 295 -7.42 -14.65 -23.05
CA SER A 295 -8.00 -14.29 -24.33
C SER A 295 -9.10 -13.27 -24.11
N TRP A 296 -8.99 -12.12 -24.74
CA TRP A 296 -9.89 -10.96 -24.55
C TRP A 296 -11.36 -11.24 -24.86
N GLU A 297 -11.64 -12.23 -25.72
CA GLU A 297 -12.96 -12.57 -26.21
C GLU A 297 -13.48 -13.92 -25.67
N SER A 298 -12.86 -14.43 -24.60
CA SER A 298 -13.23 -15.72 -24.02
C SER A 298 -13.43 -15.60 -22.51
N PRO A 299 -14.01 -16.63 -21.83
CA PRO A 299 -14.10 -16.67 -20.37
C PRO A 299 -12.75 -16.53 -19.64
N THR A 300 -11.64 -16.90 -20.30
CA THR A 300 -10.29 -16.74 -19.72
C THR A 300 -9.85 -15.28 -19.58
N VAL A 301 -10.66 -14.33 -20.02
CA VAL A 301 -10.44 -12.90 -19.79
C VAL A 301 -10.39 -12.54 -18.30
N GLN A 302 -10.99 -13.36 -17.44
CA GLN A 302 -11.06 -13.15 -15.98
C GLN A 302 -10.19 -14.14 -15.18
N THR A 303 -9.57 -15.10 -15.84
CA THR A 303 -8.78 -16.15 -15.16
C THR A 303 -7.43 -16.38 -15.83
N GLY A 304 -7.15 -15.67 -16.90
CA GLY A 304 -5.91 -15.77 -17.66
C GLY A 304 -5.00 -14.58 -17.35
N GLN A 305 -3.70 -14.82 -17.48
CA GLN A 305 -2.67 -13.85 -17.17
C GLN A 305 -2.62 -12.74 -18.22
N ILE A 306 -2.63 -11.48 -17.78
CA ILE A 306 -2.63 -10.31 -18.68
C ILE A 306 -1.26 -10.04 -19.31
N ALA A 307 -0.17 -10.28 -18.53
CA ALA A 307 1.20 -10.14 -18.98
C ALA A 307 2.11 -11.14 -18.25
N GLY A 308 3.35 -11.30 -18.72
CA GLY A 308 4.28 -12.30 -18.20
C GLY A 308 4.62 -12.14 -16.72
N ASP A 309 4.64 -10.93 -16.23
CA ASP A 309 4.98 -10.51 -14.85
C ASP A 309 3.76 -10.06 -14.02
N CYS A 310 2.56 -10.12 -14.59
CA CYS A 310 1.30 -9.85 -13.91
C CYS A 310 0.59 -11.18 -13.61
N VAL A 311 0.85 -11.76 -12.43
CA VAL A 311 0.33 -13.09 -12.11
C VAL A 311 -1.09 -13.01 -11.58
N ASP A 312 -2.02 -13.70 -12.24
CA ASP A 312 -3.46 -13.54 -12.05
C ASP A 312 -3.96 -14.11 -10.71
N ILE A 313 -4.50 -13.23 -9.87
CA ILE A 313 -4.99 -13.56 -8.53
C ILE A 313 -6.41 -14.14 -8.61
N ASN A 314 -6.68 -15.20 -7.86
CA ASN A 314 -8.00 -15.80 -7.74
C ASN A 314 -8.90 -15.00 -6.79
N THR A 315 -9.52 -13.97 -7.30
CA THR A 315 -10.41 -13.09 -6.53
C THR A 315 -11.76 -13.72 -6.18
N GLU A 316 -12.11 -14.88 -6.74
CA GLU A 316 -13.25 -15.71 -6.35
C GLU A 316 -12.99 -16.52 -5.07
N ASN A 317 -11.73 -16.67 -4.68
CA ASN A 317 -11.38 -17.26 -3.40
C ASN A 317 -11.75 -16.28 -2.26
N PRO A 318 -12.65 -16.68 -1.32
CA PRO A 318 -13.08 -15.78 -0.26
C PRO A 318 -11.94 -15.26 0.62
N ALA A 319 -10.91 -16.08 0.88
CA ALA A 319 -9.77 -15.66 1.70
C ALA A 319 -8.94 -14.57 1.00
N VAL A 320 -8.79 -14.66 -0.31
CA VAL A 320 -8.13 -13.64 -1.14
C VAL A 320 -8.96 -12.35 -1.16
N ALA A 321 -10.28 -12.47 -1.37
CA ALA A 321 -11.17 -11.31 -1.37
C ALA A 321 -11.17 -10.59 -0.01
N ASP A 322 -11.22 -11.34 1.10
CA ASP A 322 -11.15 -10.79 2.46
C ASP A 322 -9.81 -10.11 2.73
N TYR A 323 -8.71 -10.70 2.28
CA TYR A 323 -7.38 -10.10 2.38
C TYR A 323 -7.32 -8.75 1.66
N LEU A 324 -7.70 -8.72 0.38
CA LEU A 324 -7.69 -7.49 -0.42
C LEU A 324 -8.61 -6.41 0.15
N ASN A 325 -9.80 -6.79 0.62
CA ASN A 325 -10.73 -5.87 1.29
C ASN A 325 -10.10 -5.25 2.54
N ASN A 326 -9.46 -6.07 3.39
CA ASN A 326 -8.82 -5.58 4.61
C ASN A 326 -7.68 -4.60 4.30
N VAL A 327 -6.86 -4.93 3.30
CA VAL A 327 -5.76 -4.06 2.85
C VAL A 327 -6.28 -2.71 2.38
N TYR A 328 -7.25 -2.71 1.45
CA TYR A 328 -7.75 -1.45 0.90
C TYR A 328 -8.58 -0.64 1.92
N ASN A 329 -9.21 -1.30 2.90
CA ASN A 329 -9.81 -0.61 4.03
C ASN A 329 -8.78 0.17 4.87
N ASN A 330 -7.52 -0.28 4.96
CA ASN A 330 -6.47 0.48 5.63
C ASN A 330 -6.20 1.81 4.91
N TYR A 331 -6.15 1.81 3.57
CA TYR A 331 -5.98 3.05 2.81
C TYR A 331 -7.18 4.00 2.94
N ILE A 332 -8.41 3.47 2.99
CA ILE A 332 -9.60 4.27 3.32
C ILE A 332 -9.46 4.89 4.71
N ASN A 333 -8.96 4.13 5.69
CA ASN A 333 -8.74 4.61 7.05
C ASN A 333 -7.63 5.67 7.13
N MET A 334 -6.65 5.66 6.20
CA MET A 334 -5.67 6.72 6.06
C MET A 334 -6.29 8.02 5.52
N GLY A 335 -7.41 7.94 4.81
CA GLY A 335 -8.11 9.10 4.27
C GLY A 335 -8.19 9.16 2.74
N VAL A 336 -7.83 8.09 2.04
CA VAL A 336 -8.05 8.01 0.58
C VAL A 336 -9.53 8.23 0.26
N ASP A 337 -9.82 9.15 -0.65
CA ASP A 337 -11.19 9.60 -0.94
C ASP A 337 -11.91 8.69 -1.92
N ALA A 338 -11.17 8.13 -2.89
CA ALA A 338 -11.71 7.22 -3.88
C ALA A 338 -10.63 6.28 -4.39
N PHE A 339 -11.06 5.17 -4.97
CA PHE A 339 -10.20 4.26 -5.71
C PHE A 339 -10.51 4.28 -7.20
N ARG A 340 -9.47 4.25 -8.01
CA ARG A 340 -9.56 3.84 -9.41
C ARG A 340 -9.14 2.38 -9.50
N LEU A 341 -10.03 1.52 -9.90
CA LEU A 341 -9.76 0.10 -10.06
C LEU A 341 -9.16 -0.15 -11.45
N ASP A 342 -7.91 -0.61 -11.46
CA ASP A 342 -7.25 -1.08 -12.67
C ASP A 342 -7.78 -2.46 -13.08
N THR A 343 -7.71 -2.76 -14.39
CA THR A 343 -8.01 -4.09 -14.94
C THR A 343 -9.37 -4.69 -14.53
N GLU A 344 -10.39 -3.86 -14.28
CA GLU A 344 -11.74 -4.29 -13.87
C GLU A 344 -12.34 -5.36 -14.80
N LYS A 345 -12.06 -5.29 -16.10
CA LYS A 345 -12.52 -6.28 -17.08
C LYS A 345 -12.02 -7.70 -16.77
N HIS A 346 -10.87 -7.79 -16.11
CA HIS A 346 -10.17 -9.03 -15.80
C HIS A 346 -10.50 -9.58 -14.42
N VAL A 347 -11.36 -8.90 -13.65
CA VAL A 347 -11.80 -9.32 -12.31
C VAL A 347 -13.21 -9.86 -12.37
N SER A 348 -13.49 -10.88 -11.58
CA SER A 348 -14.83 -11.45 -11.46
C SER A 348 -15.85 -10.40 -11.02
N ARG A 349 -17.03 -10.42 -11.63
CA ARG A 349 -18.16 -9.58 -11.22
C ARG A 349 -18.64 -9.85 -9.80
N LEU A 350 -18.29 -10.99 -9.21
CA LEU A 350 -18.64 -11.33 -7.83
C LEU A 350 -17.77 -10.60 -6.82
N THR A 351 -16.52 -10.31 -7.17
CA THR A 351 -15.55 -9.61 -6.31
C THR A 351 -15.94 -8.16 -6.07
N LEU A 352 -16.36 -7.44 -7.09
CA LEU A 352 -16.66 -6.01 -7.02
C LEU A 352 -17.78 -5.65 -6.03
N PRO A 353 -18.91 -6.37 -5.95
CA PRO A 353 -19.95 -6.11 -4.94
C PRO A 353 -19.47 -6.35 -3.51
N VAL A 354 -18.61 -7.34 -3.27
CA VAL A 354 -18.06 -7.61 -1.94
C VAL A 354 -17.20 -6.43 -1.50
N MET A 355 -16.27 -5.97 -2.34
CA MET A 355 -15.46 -4.79 -2.07
C MET A 355 -16.28 -3.50 -1.87
N ALA A 356 -17.47 -3.39 -2.50
CA ALA A 356 -18.35 -2.23 -2.37
C ALA A 356 -19.24 -2.28 -1.12
N GLN A 357 -19.53 -3.47 -0.58
CA GLN A 357 -20.43 -3.65 0.57
C GLN A 357 -19.80 -3.27 1.91
N ASP A 358 -18.51 -3.44 2.06
CA ASP A 358 -17.78 -3.05 3.29
C ASP A 358 -17.65 -1.52 3.49
N ARG A 359 -18.24 -0.72 2.59
CA ARG A 359 -18.19 0.75 2.60
C ARG A 359 -19.44 1.43 3.18
N ARG A 360 -20.37 0.66 3.77
CA ARG A 360 -21.63 1.21 4.33
C ARG A 360 -21.59 1.33 5.85
#